data_5c817f2f929e6234ac93c0b004343355
#
_entry.id   5c817f2f929e6234ac93c0b004343355
#
_cell.length_a   1.000
_cell.length_b   1.000
_cell.length_c   1.000
_cell.angle_alpha   90.00
_cell.angle_beta   90.00
_cell.angle_gamma   90.00
#
_symmetry.space_group_name_H-M   'P 1'
#
loop_
_entity.id
_entity.type
_entity.pdbx_description
1 polymer ?
#
loop_
_entity_poly.entity_id
_entity_poly.type
_entity_poly.pdbx_seq_one_letter_code
_entity_poly.pdbx_strand_id
1 'polypeptide(L)'
;YDGDTVTVVFMPKGLDKFYKYTIRLSGIDTPEIRTKNPNEKARAIVVRDFIREMILGKLITIKCGKFDKYGRLMANIFVNGESQSINDLLIEKKYAYKYDGGTKKKYVEIVVE
;
A
#
# COMPACT_ATOMS: atom_id res chain seq x y z
N TYR A 1 3.59 6.13 8.27
CA TYR A 1 3.59 6.27 6.81
C TYR A 1 2.18 6.21 6.25
N ASP A 2 2.04 6.66 5.01
CA ASP A 2 0.77 6.56 4.29
C ASP A 2 0.43 5.09 4.04
N GLY A 3 -0.87 4.81 3.83
CA GLY A 3 -1.34 3.45 3.65
C GLY A 3 -0.80 2.73 2.41
N ASP A 4 -0.26 3.47 1.44
CA ASP A 4 0.31 2.88 0.22
C ASP A 4 1.77 2.47 0.37
N THR A 5 2.36 2.64 1.55
CA THR A 5 3.75 2.28 1.84
C THR A 5 3.82 1.40 3.08
N VAL A 6 4.38 0.20 2.93
CA VAL A 6 4.54 -0.75 4.03
C VAL A 6 5.98 -1.23 4.09
N THR A 7 6.42 -1.59 5.30
CA THR A 7 7.74 -2.19 5.50
C THR A 7 7.58 -3.67 5.77
N VAL A 8 8.33 -4.49 5.03
CA VAL A 8 8.32 -5.93 5.19
C VAL A 8 9.72 -6.47 5.40
N VAL A 9 9.82 -7.59 6.09
CA VAL A 9 11.07 -8.33 6.27
C VAL A 9 10.88 -9.70 5.65
N PHE A 10 11.72 -10.06 4.70
CA PHE A 10 11.67 -11.39 4.09
C PHE A 10 13.05 -11.80 3.60
N MET A 11 13.21 -13.09 3.37
CA MET A 11 14.44 -13.66 2.80
C MET A 11 14.20 -13.90 1.31
N PRO A 12 14.83 -13.10 0.43
CA PRO A 12 14.69 -13.30 -1.00
C PRO A 12 15.20 -14.68 -1.43
N LYS A 13 14.60 -15.22 -2.48
CA LYS A 13 14.99 -16.53 -3.03
C LYS A 13 16.47 -16.50 -3.44
N GLY A 14 17.22 -17.49 -2.98
CA GLY A 14 18.64 -17.61 -3.29
C GLY A 14 19.54 -16.87 -2.32
N LEU A 15 18.99 -16.14 -1.36
CA LEU A 15 19.75 -15.47 -0.31
C LEU A 15 19.52 -16.19 1.03
N ASP A 16 20.47 -16.03 1.95
CA ASP A 16 20.47 -16.72 3.24
C ASP A 16 20.22 -15.81 4.43
N LYS A 17 19.85 -14.56 4.18
CA LYS A 17 19.57 -13.55 5.20
C LYS A 17 18.22 -12.90 4.95
N PHE A 18 17.62 -12.41 6.04
CA PHE A 18 16.44 -11.58 5.97
C PHE A 18 16.82 -10.14 5.68
N TYR A 19 16.06 -9.51 4.79
CA TYR A 19 16.24 -8.12 4.42
C TYR A 19 14.96 -7.34 4.70
N LYS A 20 15.12 -6.08 5.05
CA LYS A 20 14.02 -5.16 5.28
C LYS A 20 13.79 -4.33 4.02
N TYR A 21 12.58 -4.36 3.52
CA TYR A 21 12.20 -3.59 2.32
C TYR A 21 11.05 -2.66 2.62
N THR A 22 11.14 -1.45 2.08
CA THR A 22 10.01 -0.54 2.02
C THR A 22 9.29 -0.77 0.70
N ILE A 23 8.02 -1.16 0.80
CA ILE A 23 7.18 -1.48 -0.35
C ILE A 23 6.20 -0.36 -0.59
N ARG A 24 6.14 0.11 -1.84
CA ARG A 24 5.12 1.01 -2.34
C ARG A 24 4.10 0.16 -3.08
N LEU A 25 2.83 0.20 -2.66
CA LEU A 25 1.79 -0.57 -3.31
C LEU A 25 1.59 -0.07 -4.75
N SER A 26 1.74 -0.97 -5.71
CA SER A 26 1.71 -0.64 -7.14
C SER A 26 0.33 -0.20 -7.60
N GLY A 27 0.31 0.78 -8.49
CA GLY A 27 -0.91 1.17 -9.23
C GLY A 27 -1.93 1.93 -8.45
N ILE A 28 -1.65 2.31 -7.20
CA ILE A 28 -2.60 3.04 -6.37
C ILE A 28 -1.95 4.21 -5.66
N ASP A 29 -2.79 5.11 -5.18
CA ASP A 29 -2.42 6.21 -4.32
C ASP A 29 -3.45 6.32 -3.20
N THR A 30 -2.98 6.51 -1.96
CA THR A 30 -3.84 6.64 -0.78
C THR A 30 -3.78 8.06 -0.21
N PRO A 31 -4.76 8.46 0.62
CA PRO A 31 -4.69 9.75 1.31
C PRO A 31 -3.42 9.89 2.13
N GLU A 32 -2.87 11.09 2.18
CA GLU A 32 -1.62 11.38 2.90
C GLU A 32 -1.88 11.68 4.38
N ILE A 33 -1.07 11.06 5.26
CA ILE A 33 -1.13 11.33 6.69
C ILE A 33 -0.56 12.72 7.00
N ARG A 34 0.53 13.10 6.31
CA ARG A 34 1.17 14.40 6.44
C ARG A 34 0.52 15.43 5.54
N THR A 35 -0.71 15.78 5.84
CA THR A 35 -1.48 16.73 5.08
C THR A 35 -2.01 17.82 6.01
N LYS A 36 -2.25 19.01 5.47
CA LYS A 36 -2.91 20.10 6.20
C LYS A 36 -4.43 19.96 6.18
N ASN A 37 -4.97 19.07 5.32
CA ASN A 37 -6.40 18.83 5.21
C ASN A 37 -6.82 17.83 6.29
N PRO A 38 -7.63 18.24 7.31
CA PRO A 38 -8.02 17.34 8.39
C PRO A 38 -8.87 16.16 7.92
N ASN A 39 -9.67 16.32 6.88
CA ASN A 39 -10.48 15.22 6.32
C ASN A 39 -9.59 14.18 5.66
N GLU A 40 -8.61 14.62 4.89
CA GLU A 40 -7.62 13.72 4.28
C GLU A 40 -6.83 12.97 5.34
N LYS A 41 -6.36 13.66 6.37
CA LYS A 41 -5.61 13.05 7.46
C LYS A 41 -6.41 11.96 8.18
N ALA A 42 -7.65 12.26 8.51
CA ALA A 42 -8.54 11.29 9.16
C ALA A 42 -8.73 10.05 8.27
N ARG A 43 -8.96 10.27 6.98
CA ARG A 43 -9.11 9.17 6.02
C ARG A 43 -7.84 8.36 5.89
N ALA A 44 -6.69 9.02 5.83
CA ALA A 44 -5.38 8.36 5.73
C ALA A 44 -5.11 7.43 6.91
N ILE A 45 -5.48 7.83 8.11
CA ILE A 45 -5.34 7.00 9.31
C ILE A 45 -6.23 5.75 9.22
N VAL A 46 -7.47 5.91 8.78
CA VAL A 46 -8.40 4.79 8.59
C VAL A 46 -7.81 3.78 7.59
N VAL A 47 -7.29 4.26 6.46
CA VAL A 47 -6.70 3.41 5.43
C VAL A 47 -5.46 2.70 5.96
N ARG A 48 -4.58 3.41 6.64
CA ARG A 48 -3.38 2.83 7.25
C ARG A 48 -3.74 1.70 8.21
N ASP A 49 -4.70 1.94 9.08
CA ASP A 49 -5.10 0.96 10.08
C ASP A 49 -5.78 -0.25 9.45
N PHE A 50 -6.56 -0.03 8.39
CA PHE A 50 -7.16 -1.13 7.62
C PHE A 50 -6.09 -2.05 7.02
N ILE A 51 -5.08 -1.48 6.38
CA ILE A 51 -3.99 -2.27 5.78
C ILE A 51 -3.21 -3.00 6.86
N ARG A 52 -2.89 -2.34 7.94
CA ARG A 52 -2.18 -2.94 9.07
C ARG A 52 -2.93 -4.16 9.59
N GLU A 53 -4.24 -4.05 9.79
CA GLU A 53 -5.07 -5.14 10.26
C GLU A 53 -5.12 -6.30 9.26
N MET A 54 -5.12 -5.99 7.96
CA MET A 54 -5.16 -7.01 6.92
C MET A 54 -3.88 -7.84 6.83
N ILE A 55 -2.72 -7.27 7.12
CA ILE A 55 -1.43 -7.93 6.88
C ILE A 55 -0.67 -8.30 8.15
N LEU A 56 -0.89 -7.63 9.27
CA LEU A 56 -0.12 -7.87 10.49
C LEU A 56 -0.37 -9.29 11.01
N GLY A 57 0.73 -10.04 11.23
CA GLY A 57 0.65 -11.41 11.74
C GLY A 57 0.11 -12.44 10.75
N LYS A 58 -0.04 -12.08 9.48
CA LYS A 58 -0.56 -12.97 8.45
C LYS A 58 0.51 -13.31 7.43
N LEU A 59 0.39 -14.50 6.82
CA LEU A 59 1.21 -14.84 5.67
C LEU A 59 0.74 -14.06 4.46
N ILE A 60 1.67 -13.45 3.75
CA ILE A 60 1.38 -12.66 2.56
C ILE A 60 2.25 -13.11 1.40
N THR A 61 1.75 -12.93 0.20
CA THR A 61 2.51 -13.12 -1.04
C THR A 61 2.75 -11.74 -1.65
N ILE A 62 4.00 -11.48 -2.02
CA ILE A 62 4.39 -10.21 -2.60
C ILE A 62 4.80 -10.45 -4.05
N LYS A 63 4.05 -9.84 -4.98
CA LYS A 63 4.45 -9.83 -6.39
C LYS A 63 5.20 -8.55 -6.66
N CYS A 64 6.52 -8.69 -6.76
CA CYS A 64 7.43 -7.57 -6.92
C CYS A 64 7.48 -7.06 -8.35
N GLY A 65 7.52 -5.75 -8.51
CA GLY A 65 7.80 -5.07 -9.75
C GLY A 65 9.17 -4.40 -9.71
N LYS A 66 9.25 -3.21 -10.23
CA LYS A 66 10.48 -2.41 -10.25
C LYS A 66 10.62 -1.59 -8.98
N PHE A 67 11.86 -1.15 -8.70
CA PHE A 67 12.07 -0.11 -7.69
C PHE A 67 11.64 1.24 -8.25
N ASP A 68 11.06 2.08 -7.41
CA ASP A 68 10.76 3.46 -7.82
C ASP A 68 12.00 4.34 -7.67
N LYS A 69 11.88 5.62 -8.05
CA LYS A 69 12.99 6.57 -8.01
C LYS A 69 13.45 6.92 -6.59
N TYR A 70 12.68 6.53 -5.58
CA TYR A 70 13.02 6.75 -4.17
C TYR A 70 13.55 5.48 -3.49
N GLY A 71 13.82 4.43 -4.25
CA GLY A 71 14.35 3.18 -3.73
C GLY A 71 13.32 2.27 -3.10
N ARG A 72 12.03 2.53 -3.23
CA ARG A 72 10.98 1.66 -2.74
C ARG A 72 10.65 0.60 -3.78
N LEU A 73 10.44 -0.62 -3.30
CA LEU A 73 10.03 -1.72 -4.18
C LEU A 73 8.54 -1.62 -4.48
N MET A 74 8.19 -1.49 -5.75
CA MET A 74 6.80 -1.47 -6.19
C MET A 74 6.25 -2.89 -6.19
N ALA A 75 5.12 -3.13 -5.55
CA ALA A 75 4.59 -4.49 -5.46
C ALA A 75 3.08 -4.54 -5.26
N ASN A 76 2.52 -5.70 -5.59
CA ASN A 76 1.16 -6.09 -5.21
C ASN A 76 1.26 -7.10 -4.06
N ILE A 77 0.40 -6.95 -3.06
CA ILE A 77 0.39 -7.81 -1.88
C ILE A 77 -0.91 -8.60 -1.85
N PHE A 78 -0.78 -9.91 -1.61
CA PHE A 78 -1.91 -10.82 -1.47
C PHE A 78 -1.86 -11.44 -0.08
N VAL A 79 -2.96 -11.42 0.65
CA VAL A 79 -3.09 -12.19 1.89
C VAL A 79 -3.23 -13.66 1.48
N ASN A 80 -2.57 -14.56 2.23
CA ASN A 80 -2.56 -15.98 1.91
C ASN A 80 -4.00 -16.54 1.74
N GLY A 81 -4.21 -17.22 0.62
CA GLY A 81 -5.52 -17.77 0.27
C GLY A 81 -6.45 -16.85 -0.49
N GLU A 82 -6.07 -15.57 -0.63
CA GLU A 82 -6.88 -14.60 -1.36
C GLU A 82 -6.41 -14.45 -2.81
N SER A 83 -7.36 -14.37 -3.74
CA SER A 83 -7.05 -14.17 -5.16
C SER A 83 -6.94 -12.69 -5.54
N GLN A 84 -7.54 -11.80 -4.74
CA GLN A 84 -7.49 -10.37 -4.96
C GLN A 84 -6.34 -9.75 -4.17
N SER A 85 -5.57 -8.88 -4.82
CA SER A 85 -4.52 -8.14 -4.12
C SER A 85 -5.11 -7.12 -3.15
N ILE A 86 -4.35 -6.76 -2.11
CA ILE A 86 -4.72 -5.65 -1.23
C ILE A 86 -4.82 -4.36 -2.03
N ASN A 87 -3.95 -4.17 -3.05
CA ASN A 87 -4.00 -3.03 -3.93
C ASN A 87 -5.39 -2.87 -4.57
N ASP A 88 -5.91 -3.94 -5.15
CA ASP A 88 -7.23 -3.93 -5.79
C ASP A 88 -8.36 -3.80 -4.76
N LEU A 89 -8.21 -4.43 -3.61
CA LEU A 89 -9.19 -4.33 -2.53
C LEU A 89 -9.35 -2.89 -2.05
N LEU A 90 -8.25 -2.16 -1.94
CA LEU A 90 -8.28 -0.76 -1.53
C LEU A 90 -9.03 0.11 -2.54
N ILE A 91 -8.85 -0.15 -3.84
CA ILE A 91 -9.61 0.54 -4.89
C ILE A 91 -11.10 0.22 -4.76
N GLU A 92 -11.42 -1.06 -4.60
CA GLU A 92 -12.82 -1.50 -4.47
C GLU A 92 -13.52 -0.86 -3.27
N LYS A 93 -12.82 -0.77 -2.13
CA LYS A 93 -13.37 -0.15 -0.91
C LYS A 93 -13.29 1.37 -0.93
N LYS A 94 -12.80 1.96 -2.00
CA LYS A 94 -12.63 3.41 -2.15
C LYS A 94 -11.68 4.01 -1.12
N TYR A 95 -10.70 3.23 -0.68
CA TYR A 95 -9.61 3.68 0.18
C TYR A 95 -8.40 4.19 -0.60
N ALA A 96 -8.37 3.95 -1.90
CA ALA A 96 -7.28 4.34 -2.77
C ALA A 96 -7.79 4.71 -4.15
N TYR A 97 -6.96 5.47 -4.88
CA TYR A 97 -7.18 5.82 -6.28
C TYR A 97 -6.23 5.02 -7.16
N LYS A 98 -6.62 4.76 -8.40
CA LYS A 98 -5.68 4.27 -9.40
C LYS A 98 -4.64 5.34 -9.68
N TYR A 99 -3.38 4.94 -9.75
CA TYR A 99 -2.26 5.84 -9.97
C TYR A 99 -1.18 5.13 -10.79
N ASP A 100 -0.78 5.72 -11.90
CA ASP A 100 0.15 5.12 -12.86
C ASP A 100 1.58 5.68 -12.79
N GLY A 101 1.86 6.51 -11.79
CA GLY A 101 3.16 7.15 -11.64
C GLY A 101 3.26 8.52 -12.28
N GLY A 102 2.19 9.01 -12.90
CA GLY A 102 2.11 10.36 -13.45
C GLY A 102 1.91 11.43 -12.38
N THR A 103 1.22 12.50 -12.74
CA THR A 103 0.90 13.58 -11.79
C THR A 103 -0.06 13.08 -10.73
N LYS A 104 0.33 13.24 -9.46
CA LYS A 104 -0.49 12.85 -8.33
C LYS A 104 -1.75 13.71 -8.28
N LYS A 105 -2.91 13.07 -8.14
CA LYS A 105 -4.19 13.75 -8.02
C LYS A 105 -4.29 14.43 -6.66
N LYS A 106 -4.95 15.59 -6.63
CA LYS A 106 -5.31 16.18 -5.35
C LYS A 106 -6.32 15.30 -4.65
N TYR A 107 -6.28 15.32 -3.32
CA TYR A 107 -7.25 14.59 -2.52
C TYR A 107 -8.66 15.07 -2.86
N VAL A 108 -9.53 14.13 -3.17
CA VAL A 108 -10.98 14.33 -3.20
C VAL A 108 -11.60 13.37 -2.20
N GLU A 109 -12.60 13.85 -1.49
CA GLU A 109 -13.27 13.03 -0.49
C GLU A 109 -13.95 11.85 -1.18
N ILE A 110 -13.55 10.65 -0.75
CA ILE A 110 -14.12 9.40 -1.26
C ILE A 110 -15.24 9.01 -0.31
N VAL A 111 -16.46 9.02 -0.83
CA VAL A 111 -17.62 8.60 -0.04
C VAL A 111 -17.68 7.08 -0.05
N VAL A 112 -17.62 6.50 1.13
CA VAL A 112 -17.81 5.06 1.33
C VAL A 112 -19.23 4.85 1.82
N GLU A 113 -20.01 4.22 0.98
CA GLU A 113 -21.38 3.87 1.33
C GLU A 113 -21.44 2.53 2.06
#